data_0c9baaf98b82c14c8b32182025ac7026
#
_entry.id   0c9baaf98b82c14c8b32182025ac7026
#
_cell.length_a   1.000
_cell.length_b   1.000
_cell.length_c   1.000
_cell.angle_alpha   90.00
_cell.angle_beta   90.00
_cell.angle_gamma   90.00
#
_symmetry.space_group_name_H-M   'P 1'
#
loop_
_entity.id
_entity.type
_entity.pdbx_description
1 polymer ?
#
loop_
_entity_poly.entity_id
_entity_poly.type
_entity_poly.pdbx_seq_one_letter_code
_entity_poly.pdbx_strand_id
1 'polypeptide(L)'
;MNRIEIEKKLNQDRAWLIDTYAQLTHDQLFGDLTPSEHDPSNYWSALDHLAHLALIERNFAAMIRRHISGHDNPVGLMSDESGMPRTRADIMASVHAMTEEWQREHHGKTLSEVVALGASARAITLQLLSELTDEQLEEVLPGAPWADGTIGGVIAANAEHGRMHWKWAKDAGVLGIEN
;
A
#
# COMPACT_ATOMS: atom_id res chain seq x y z
N MET A 1 15.82 3.62 -11.34
CA MET A 1 16.31 2.90 -10.11
C MET A 1 16.46 1.44 -10.46
N ASN A 2 17.63 0.83 -10.21
CA ASN A 2 17.86 -0.58 -10.53
C ASN A 2 17.21 -1.52 -9.49
N ARG A 3 17.14 -2.81 -9.82
CA ARG A 3 16.51 -3.85 -8.98
C ARG A 3 17.08 -3.89 -7.56
N ILE A 4 18.41 -3.84 -7.41
CA ILE A 4 19.10 -3.93 -6.11
C ILE A 4 18.74 -2.73 -5.23
N GLU A 5 18.68 -1.54 -5.81
CA GLU A 5 18.30 -0.32 -5.09
C GLU A 5 16.83 -0.36 -4.62
N ILE A 6 15.93 -0.85 -5.48
CA ILE A 6 14.51 -1.04 -5.14
C ILE A 6 14.37 -2.02 -3.98
N GLU A 7 14.96 -3.21 -4.10
CA GLU A 7 14.89 -4.25 -3.06
C GLU A 7 15.45 -3.75 -1.73
N LYS A 8 16.62 -3.09 -1.77
CA LYS A 8 17.24 -2.50 -0.57
C LYS A 8 16.31 -1.49 0.10
N LYS A 9 15.73 -0.57 -0.67
CA LYS A 9 14.80 0.45 -0.18
C LYS A 9 13.59 -0.20 0.48
N LEU A 10 12.95 -1.15 -0.19
CA LEU A 10 11.79 -1.88 0.31
C LEU A 10 12.07 -2.59 1.63
N ASN A 11 13.22 -3.28 1.73
CA ASN A 11 13.58 -4.03 2.93
C ASN A 11 13.94 -3.11 4.10
N GLN A 12 14.65 -2.02 3.86
CA GLN A 12 15.00 -1.03 4.89
C GLN A 12 13.76 -0.35 5.47
N ASP A 13 12.83 0.10 4.62
CA ASP A 13 11.62 0.77 5.08
C ASP A 13 10.69 -0.17 5.83
N ARG A 14 10.61 -1.44 5.39
CA ARG A 14 9.82 -2.44 6.10
C ARG A 14 10.40 -2.74 7.49
N ALA A 15 11.72 -2.93 7.61
CA ALA A 15 12.34 -3.16 8.90
C ALA A 15 12.08 -1.98 9.85
N TRP A 16 12.27 -0.76 9.36
CA TRP A 16 11.97 0.45 10.12
C TRP A 16 10.50 0.53 10.58
N LEU A 17 9.53 0.19 9.70
CA LEU A 17 8.11 0.17 10.06
C LEU A 17 7.83 -0.83 11.17
N ILE A 18 8.30 -2.07 11.02
CA ILE A 18 8.06 -3.14 12.01
C ILE A 18 8.65 -2.71 13.36
N ASP A 19 9.90 -2.22 13.39
CA ASP A 19 10.55 -1.76 14.60
C ASP A 19 9.80 -0.59 15.25
N THR A 20 9.27 0.32 14.44
CA THR A 20 8.50 1.47 14.91
C THR A 20 7.18 1.04 15.56
N TYR A 21 6.41 0.17 14.90
CA TYR A 21 5.14 -0.32 15.45
C TYR A 21 5.33 -1.26 16.65
N ALA A 22 6.44 -1.98 16.72
CA ALA A 22 6.77 -2.84 17.85
C ALA A 22 7.05 -2.07 19.16
N GLN A 23 7.31 -0.76 19.08
CA GLN A 23 7.51 0.10 20.25
C GLN A 23 6.21 0.68 20.82
N LEU A 24 5.09 0.53 20.10
CA LEU A 24 3.80 1.03 20.56
C LEU A 24 3.21 0.13 21.64
N THR A 25 2.54 0.76 22.61
CA THR A 25 1.75 0.04 23.59
C THR A 25 0.52 -0.62 22.98
N HIS A 26 -0.11 -1.55 23.70
CA HIS A 26 -1.36 -2.17 23.26
C HIS A 26 -2.43 -1.13 22.91
N ASP A 27 -2.64 -0.14 23.78
CA ASP A 27 -3.67 0.89 23.56
C ASP A 27 -3.36 1.77 22.35
N GLN A 28 -2.09 2.04 22.06
CA GLN A 28 -1.66 2.76 20.85
C GLN A 28 -1.83 1.96 19.57
N LEU A 29 -1.68 0.63 19.65
CA LEU A 29 -1.86 -0.26 18.50
C LEU A 29 -3.32 -0.45 18.11
N PHE A 30 -4.22 -0.57 19.10
CA PHE A 30 -5.62 -0.95 18.92
C PHE A 30 -6.62 0.19 19.11
N GLY A 31 -6.21 1.32 19.70
CA GLY A 31 -7.07 2.46 19.93
C GLY A 31 -7.51 3.14 18.64
N ASP A 32 -8.68 3.79 18.69
CA ASP A 32 -9.19 4.63 17.62
C ASP A 32 -8.22 5.78 17.35
N LEU A 33 -7.67 5.82 16.12
CA LEU A 33 -6.59 6.73 15.78
C LEU A 33 -7.03 7.79 14.77
N THR A 34 -7.49 7.38 13.61
CA THR A 34 -7.95 8.28 12.56
C THR A 34 -9.33 7.87 12.04
N PRO A 35 -10.23 8.82 11.78
CA PRO A 35 -11.47 8.48 11.09
C PRO A 35 -11.16 8.04 9.66
N SER A 36 -11.94 7.11 9.14
CA SER A 36 -11.91 6.78 7.73
C SER A 36 -12.27 8.01 6.89
N GLU A 37 -11.58 8.19 5.76
CA GLU A 37 -11.92 9.26 4.81
C GLU A 37 -13.30 9.04 4.17
N HIS A 38 -13.77 7.81 4.13
CA HIS A 38 -15.03 7.43 3.49
C HIS A 38 -16.21 7.37 4.48
N ASP A 39 -15.96 6.84 5.67
CA ASP A 39 -16.95 6.74 6.75
C ASP A 39 -16.38 7.33 8.04
N PRO A 40 -16.68 8.60 8.36
CA PRO A 40 -16.18 9.25 9.56
C PRO A 40 -16.59 8.60 10.88
N SER A 41 -17.57 7.67 10.86
CA SER A 41 -17.96 6.88 12.03
C SER A 41 -17.09 5.64 12.23
N ASN A 42 -16.35 5.22 11.21
CA ASN A 42 -15.39 4.13 11.26
C ASN A 42 -13.99 4.69 11.57
N TYR A 43 -13.40 4.25 12.67
CA TYR A 43 -12.06 4.66 13.07
C TYR A 43 -11.05 3.55 12.77
N TRP A 44 -9.93 3.96 12.23
CA TRP A 44 -8.78 3.10 11.98
C TRP A 44 -7.81 3.15 13.15
N SER A 45 -7.38 1.98 13.60
CA SER A 45 -6.27 1.83 14.54
C SER A 45 -4.91 1.96 13.83
N ALA A 46 -3.83 2.03 14.61
CA ALA A 46 -2.48 1.96 14.04
C ALA A 46 -2.26 0.65 13.27
N LEU A 47 -2.80 -0.47 13.76
CA LEU A 47 -2.69 -1.76 13.06
C LEU A 47 -3.50 -1.82 11.76
N ASP A 48 -4.64 -1.12 11.66
CA ASP A 48 -5.39 -1.00 10.42
C ASP A 48 -4.57 -0.27 9.35
N HIS A 49 -3.88 0.82 9.73
CA HIS A 49 -2.95 1.52 8.84
C HIS A 49 -1.81 0.61 8.36
N LEU A 50 -1.24 -0.19 9.26
CA LEU A 50 -0.17 -1.13 8.89
C LEU A 50 -0.68 -2.27 7.99
N ALA A 51 -1.89 -2.79 8.26
CA ALA A 51 -2.53 -3.82 7.45
C ALA A 51 -2.87 -3.31 6.04
N HIS A 52 -3.29 -2.05 5.92
CA HIS A 52 -3.58 -1.41 4.64
C HIS A 52 -2.38 -1.41 3.69
N LEU A 53 -1.16 -1.26 4.19
CA LEU A 53 0.04 -1.29 3.35
C LEU A 53 0.20 -2.62 2.59
N ALA A 54 -0.23 -3.73 3.19
CA ALA A 54 -0.21 -5.03 2.51
C ALA A 54 -1.18 -5.10 1.33
N LEU A 55 -2.36 -4.47 1.46
CA LEU A 55 -3.32 -4.35 0.36
C LEU A 55 -2.72 -3.59 -0.82
N ILE A 56 -2.15 -2.42 -0.55
CA ILE A 56 -1.60 -1.56 -1.62
C ILE A 56 -0.42 -2.24 -2.31
N GLU A 57 0.48 -2.86 -1.55
CA GLU A 57 1.62 -3.59 -2.12
C GLU A 57 1.18 -4.74 -3.04
N ARG A 58 0.17 -5.51 -2.63
CA ARG A 58 -0.43 -6.57 -3.46
C ARG A 58 -1.09 -6.02 -4.73
N ASN A 59 -1.80 -4.90 -4.61
CA ASN A 59 -2.46 -4.27 -5.74
C ASN A 59 -1.45 -3.76 -6.77
N PHE A 60 -0.37 -3.12 -6.34
CA PHE A 60 0.69 -2.69 -7.25
C PHE A 60 1.31 -3.88 -8.00
N ALA A 61 1.63 -4.95 -7.30
CA ALA A 61 2.14 -6.17 -7.94
C ALA A 61 1.14 -6.75 -8.96
N ALA A 62 -0.16 -6.76 -8.63
CA ALA A 62 -1.20 -7.25 -9.54
C ALA A 62 -1.36 -6.36 -10.78
N MET A 63 -1.30 -5.03 -10.62
CA MET A 63 -1.35 -4.07 -11.74
C MET A 63 -0.18 -4.28 -12.70
N ILE A 64 1.04 -4.42 -12.16
CA ILE A 64 2.24 -4.67 -12.97
C ILE A 64 2.14 -6.01 -13.70
N ARG A 65 1.67 -7.08 -13.04
CA ARG A 65 1.46 -8.38 -13.71
C ARG A 65 0.44 -8.30 -14.85
N ARG A 66 -0.65 -7.53 -14.68
CA ARG A 66 -1.61 -7.28 -15.77
C ARG A 66 -0.95 -6.57 -16.95
N HIS A 67 -0.13 -5.56 -16.68
CA HIS A 67 0.60 -4.85 -17.73
C HIS A 67 1.52 -5.80 -18.53
N ILE A 68 2.33 -6.57 -17.83
CA ILE A 68 3.25 -7.55 -18.47
C ILE A 68 2.49 -8.60 -19.29
N SER A 69 1.27 -8.94 -18.85
CA SER A 69 0.37 -9.85 -19.58
C SER A 69 -0.37 -9.21 -20.76
N GLY A 70 -0.08 -7.93 -21.07
CA GLY A 70 -0.61 -7.21 -22.23
C GLY A 70 -2.01 -6.62 -22.04
N HIS A 71 -2.44 -6.33 -20.81
CA HIS A 71 -3.69 -5.61 -20.56
C HIS A 71 -3.53 -4.11 -20.87
N ASP A 72 -4.44 -3.56 -21.68
CA ASP A 72 -4.41 -2.14 -22.09
C ASP A 72 -4.69 -1.15 -20.93
N ASN A 73 -5.45 -1.59 -19.92
CA ASN A 73 -5.79 -0.78 -18.74
C ASN A 73 -5.38 -1.51 -17.44
N PRO A 74 -4.06 -1.71 -17.20
CA PRO A 74 -3.57 -2.56 -16.12
C PRO A 74 -3.88 -2.00 -14.72
N VAL A 75 -3.94 -0.69 -14.58
CA VAL A 75 -4.25 0.00 -13.31
C VAL A 75 -5.76 0.07 -13.06
N GLY A 76 -6.59 0.01 -14.12
CA GLY A 76 -8.05 0.07 -14.01
C GLY A 76 -8.59 1.48 -13.73
N LEU A 77 -7.78 2.53 -13.90
CA LEU A 77 -8.20 3.92 -13.66
C LEU A 77 -8.76 4.62 -14.89
N MET A 78 -8.46 4.15 -16.10
CA MET A 78 -8.89 4.81 -17.34
C MET A 78 -10.33 4.46 -17.72
N SER A 79 -10.70 3.21 -17.60
CA SER A 79 -12.04 2.71 -17.93
C SER A 79 -12.48 1.60 -16.98
N ASP A 80 -13.78 1.36 -16.91
CA ASP A 80 -14.35 0.21 -16.21
C ASP A 80 -14.24 -1.08 -17.07
N GLU A 81 -14.78 -2.19 -16.56
CA GLU A 81 -14.77 -3.49 -17.25
C GLU A 81 -15.56 -3.49 -18.57
N SER A 82 -16.50 -2.55 -18.75
CA SER A 82 -17.25 -2.36 -19.99
C SER A 82 -16.54 -1.46 -21.01
N GLY A 83 -15.39 -0.91 -20.65
CA GLY A 83 -14.61 0.03 -21.45
C GLY A 83 -15.09 1.49 -21.36
N MET A 84 -16.04 1.79 -20.50
CA MET A 84 -16.50 3.18 -20.29
C MET A 84 -15.49 3.98 -19.47
N PRO A 85 -15.18 5.23 -19.87
CA PRO A 85 -14.28 6.08 -19.11
C PRO A 85 -14.76 6.27 -17.66
N ARG A 86 -13.84 6.11 -16.70
CA ARG A 86 -14.12 6.32 -15.28
C ARG A 86 -13.93 7.76 -14.89
N THR A 87 -14.88 8.31 -14.12
CA THR A 87 -14.69 9.59 -13.46
C THR A 87 -13.80 9.45 -12.22
N ARG A 88 -13.22 10.57 -11.76
CA ARG A 88 -12.48 10.59 -10.49
C ARG A 88 -13.34 10.10 -9.31
N ALA A 89 -14.62 10.44 -9.30
CA ALA A 89 -15.55 10.01 -8.27
C ALA A 89 -15.72 8.49 -8.26
N ASP A 90 -15.88 7.84 -9.42
CA ASP A 90 -16.00 6.40 -9.55
C ASP A 90 -14.72 5.68 -9.07
N ILE A 91 -13.57 6.23 -9.43
CA ILE A 91 -12.26 5.72 -9.00
C ILE A 91 -12.16 5.78 -7.47
N MET A 92 -12.42 6.94 -6.89
CA MET A 92 -12.34 7.13 -5.43
C MET A 92 -13.34 6.24 -4.69
N ALA A 93 -14.57 6.12 -5.18
CA ALA A 93 -15.56 5.22 -4.60
C ALA A 93 -15.09 3.75 -4.58
N SER A 94 -14.47 3.29 -5.67
CA SER A 94 -13.93 1.93 -5.75
C SER A 94 -12.74 1.72 -4.81
N VAL A 95 -11.84 2.70 -4.72
CA VAL A 95 -10.68 2.64 -3.82
C VAL A 95 -11.16 2.61 -2.37
N HIS A 96 -12.09 3.47 -1.99
CA HIS A 96 -12.65 3.50 -0.64
C HIS A 96 -13.35 2.19 -0.29
N ALA A 97 -14.21 1.67 -1.17
CA ALA A 97 -14.92 0.40 -0.94
C ALA A 97 -13.94 -0.76 -0.68
N MET A 98 -12.92 -0.89 -1.53
CA MET A 98 -11.88 -1.91 -1.38
C MET A 98 -11.09 -1.73 -0.07
N THR A 99 -10.75 -0.51 0.29
CA THR A 99 -9.98 -0.18 1.47
C THR A 99 -10.75 -0.46 2.75
N GLU A 100 -12.04 -0.07 2.78
CA GLU A 100 -12.93 -0.34 3.91
C GLU A 100 -13.24 -1.83 4.09
N GLU A 101 -13.39 -2.56 2.99
CA GLU A 101 -13.57 -4.02 3.04
C GLU A 101 -12.34 -4.69 3.65
N TRP A 102 -11.14 -4.32 3.18
CA TRP A 102 -9.89 -4.83 3.71
C TRP A 102 -9.71 -4.51 5.20
N GLN A 103 -9.99 -3.27 5.60
CA GLN A 103 -9.91 -2.87 7.00
C GLN A 103 -10.85 -3.73 7.84
N ARG A 104 -12.10 -3.92 7.43
CA ARG A 104 -13.11 -4.73 8.13
C ARG A 104 -12.69 -6.20 8.29
N GLU A 105 -12.06 -6.77 7.27
CA GLU A 105 -11.56 -8.16 7.30
C GLU A 105 -10.35 -8.34 8.22
N HIS A 106 -9.57 -7.28 8.43
CA HIS A 106 -8.30 -7.35 9.13
C HIS A 106 -8.28 -6.60 10.45
N HIS A 107 -9.34 -5.88 10.77
CA HIS A 107 -9.50 -5.17 12.05
C HIS A 107 -9.38 -6.13 13.24
N GLY A 108 -8.70 -5.68 14.29
CA GLY A 108 -8.48 -6.46 15.51
C GLY A 108 -7.40 -7.56 15.41
N LYS A 109 -6.72 -7.69 14.26
CA LYS A 109 -5.55 -8.57 14.17
C LYS A 109 -4.41 -8.06 15.04
N THR A 110 -3.66 -9.01 15.60
CA THR A 110 -2.44 -8.69 16.36
C THR A 110 -1.33 -8.14 15.47
N LEU A 111 -0.36 -7.45 16.06
CA LEU A 111 0.83 -6.96 15.34
C LEU A 111 1.52 -8.09 14.57
N SER A 112 1.67 -9.28 15.18
CA SER A 112 2.30 -10.44 14.53
C SER A 112 1.54 -10.88 13.27
N GLU A 113 0.20 -10.90 13.32
CA GLU A 113 -0.63 -11.27 12.17
C GLU A 113 -0.55 -10.23 11.06
N VAL A 114 -0.56 -8.93 11.41
CA VAL A 114 -0.42 -7.85 10.44
C VAL A 114 0.98 -7.83 9.81
N VAL A 115 2.03 -8.08 10.60
CA VAL A 115 3.40 -8.24 10.08
C VAL A 115 3.48 -9.43 9.11
N ALA A 116 2.78 -10.54 9.39
CA ALA A 116 2.72 -11.69 8.50
C ALA A 116 1.99 -11.38 7.19
N LEU A 117 0.87 -10.61 7.24
CA LEU A 117 0.19 -10.12 6.03
C LEU A 117 1.14 -9.32 5.14
N GLY A 118 1.83 -8.34 5.71
CA GLY A 118 2.79 -7.53 4.97
C GLY A 118 3.99 -8.36 4.48
N ALA A 119 4.44 -9.40 5.21
CA ALA A 119 5.50 -10.30 4.73
C ALA A 119 5.06 -11.08 3.50
N SER A 120 3.80 -11.54 3.47
CA SER A 120 3.22 -12.22 2.32
C SER A 120 3.13 -11.29 1.10
N ALA A 121 2.66 -10.05 1.28
CA ALA A 121 2.61 -9.05 0.21
C ALA A 121 4.02 -8.75 -0.34
N ARG A 122 5.00 -8.54 0.54
CA ARG A 122 6.39 -8.30 0.18
C ARG A 122 7.00 -9.48 -0.60
N ALA A 123 6.71 -10.72 -0.23
CA ALA A 123 7.20 -11.88 -0.95
C ALA A 123 6.71 -11.89 -2.41
N ILE A 124 5.45 -11.51 -2.65
CA ILE A 124 4.88 -11.37 -4.00
C ILE A 124 5.62 -10.27 -4.79
N THR A 125 5.89 -9.12 -4.15
CA THR A 125 6.61 -8.00 -4.78
C THR A 125 8.05 -8.38 -5.12
N LEU A 126 8.76 -9.03 -4.21
CA LEU A 126 10.14 -9.45 -4.45
C LEU A 126 10.23 -10.55 -5.53
N GLN A 127 9.27 -11.47 -5.56
CA GLN A 127 9.17 -12.44 -6.63
C GLN A 127 8.97 -11.73 -7.98
N LEU A 128 7.99 -10.83 -8.08
CA LEU A 128 7.77 -10.03 -9.29
C LEU A 128 9.03 -9.27 -9.69
N LEU A 129 9.68 -8.60 -8.75
CA LEU A 129 10.92 -7.85 -8.99
C LEU A 129 12.05 -8.75 -9.55
N SER A 130 12.12 -10.01 -9.11
CA SER A 130 13.12 -10.97 -9.61
C SER A 130 12.85 -11.44 -11.05
N GLU A 131 11.60 -11.37 -11.50
CA GLU A 131 11.16 -11.78 -12.83
C GLU A 131 11.33 -10.67 -13.89
N LEU A 132 11.43 -9.39 -13.45
CA LEU A 132 11.54 -8.22 -14.32
C LEU A 132 12.97 -8.00 -14.80
N THR A 133 13.14 -7.53 -16.03
CA THR A 133 14.41 -7.00 -16.53
C THR A 133 14.60 -5.55 -16.12
N ASP A 134 15.83 -5.02 -16.22
CA ASP A 134 16.09 -3.61 -15.93
C ASP A 134 15.37 -2.68 -16.90
N GLU A 135 15.22 -3.08 -18.17
CA GLU A 135 14.44 -2.34 -19.17
C GLU A 135 12.95 -2.28 -18.79
N GLN A 136 12.39 -3.40 -18.32
CA GLN A 136 11.00 -3.44 -17.86
C GLN A 136 10.76 -2.56 -16.62
N LEU A 137 11.76 -2.41 -15.76
CA LEU A 137 11.64 -1.50 -14.61
C LEU A 137 11.53 -0.02 -15.02
N GLU A 138 12.07 0.34 -16.20
CA GLU A 138 11.98 1.69 -16.76
C GLU A 138 10.73 1.92 -17.61
N GLU A 139 9.98 0.86 -17.96
CA GLU A 139 8.72 1.00 -18.69
C GLU A 139 7.68 1.78 -17.88
N VAL A 140 6.91 2.61 -18.58
CA VAL A 140 5.76 3.32 -18.00
C VAL A 140 4.62 2.34 -17.75
N LEU A 141 4.08 2.31 -16.55
CA LEU A 141 2.85 1.58 -16.21
C LEU A 141 1.64 2.45 -16.61
N PRO A 142 0.89 2.09 -17.68
CA PRO A 142 -0.18 2.94 -18.19
C PRO A 142 -1.24 3.26 -17.14
N GLY A 143 -1.50 4.55 -16.94
CA GLY A 143 -2.49 5.05 -15.99
C GLY A 143 -2.01 5.11 -14.53
N ALA A 144 -0.75 4.79 -14.24
CA ALA A 144 -0.21 4.88 -12.88
C ALA A 144 0.06 6.36 -12.48
N PRO A 145 -0.60 6.87 -11.42
CA PRO A 145 -0.36 8.23 -10.94
C PRO A 145 0.73 8.31 -9.86
N TRP A 146 1.37 7.20 -9.52
CA TRP A 146 2.32 7.09 -8.40
C TRP A 146 3.76 7.25 -8.86
N ALA A 147 4.59 7.84 -8.02
CA ALA A 147 6.00 8.10 -8.28
C ALA A 147 6.22 8.78 -9.64
N ASP A 148 7.12 8.25 -10.44
CA ASP A 148 7.39 8.71 -11.82
C ASP A 148 6.58 7.95 -12.89
N GLY A 149 5.66 7.08 -12.46
CA GLY A 149 4.82 6.27 -13.33
C GLY A 149 5.52 5.06 -13.95
N THR A 150 6.80 4.83 -13.68
CA THR A 150 7.51 3.64 -14.14
C THR A 150 7.21 2.43 -13.26
N ILE A 151 7.37 1.22 -13.79
CA ILE A 151 7.19 -0.01 -13.02
C ILE A 151 8.09 -0.02 -11.79
N GLY A 152 9.37 0.31 -11.94
CA GLY A 152 10.32 0.40 -10.83
C GLY A 152 9.95 1.47 -9.80
N GLY A 153 9.49 2.63 -10.26
CA GLY A 153 9.00 3.72 -9.42
C GLY A 153 7.78 3.31 -8.60
N VAL A 154 6.79 2.66 -9.24
CA VAL A 154 5.57 2.16 -8.56
C VAL A 154 5.91 1.10 -7.52
N ILE A 155 6.83 0.16 -7.82
CA ILE A 155 7.29 -0.81 -6.82
C ILE A 155 7.96 -0.10 -5.64
N ALA A 156 8.85 0.85 -5.90
CA ALA A 156 9.58 1.59 -4.86
C ALA A 156 8.66 2.49 -4.02
N ALA A 157 7.52 2.95 -4.55
CA ALA A 157 6.54 3.78 -3.84
C ALA A 157 5.95 3.08 -2.61
N ASN A 158 5.94 1.75 -2.56
CA ASN A 158 5.50 1.01 -1.37
C ASN A 158 6.28 1.39 -0.10
N ALA A 159 7.57 1.71 -0.23
CA ALA A 159 8.38 2.15 0.89
C ALA A 159 7.91 3.52 1.43
N GLU A 160 7.70 4.49 0.54
CA GLU A 160 7.26 5.84 0.93
C GLU A 160 5.83 5.84 1.48
N HIS A 161 4.97 4.98 0.95
CA HIS A 161 3.59 4.83 1.40
C HIS A 161 3.53 4.43 2.88
N GLY A 162 4.39 3.52 3.32
CA GLY A 162 4.49 3.16 4.73
C GLY A 162 4.86 4.34 5.65
N ARG A 163 5.80 5.17 5.22
CA ARG A 163 6.20 6.38 5.96
C ARG A 163 5.09 7.43 6.01
N MET A 164 4.31 7.54 4.93
CA MET A 164 3.17 8.45 4.88
C MET A 164 2.08 8.03 5.87
N HIS A 165 1.71 6.74 5.91
CA HIS A 165 0.74 6.21 6.87
C HIS A 165 1.21 6.37 8.32
N TRP A 166 2.49 6.11 8.58
CA TRP A 166 3.05 6.38 9.90
C TRP A 166 2.98 7.86 10.28
N LYS A 167 3.26 8.76 9.34
CA LYS A 167 3.15 10.20 9.59
C LYS A 167 1.71 10.59 9.95
N TRP A 168 0.71 10.10 9.24
CA TRP A 168 -0.70 10.35 9.56
C TRP A 168 -1.07 9.84 10.95
N ALA A 169 -0.68 8.61 11.27
CA ALA A 169 -0.90 8.02 12.58
C ALA A 169 -0.28 8.86 13.71
N LYS A 170 0.94 9.35 13.50
CA LYS A 170 1.63 10.22 14.45
C LYS A 170 0.98 11.60 14.57
N ASP A 171 0.66 12.22 13.44
CA ASP A 171 0.09 13.58 13.39
C ASP A 171 -1.35 13.63 13.95
N ALA A 172 -2.05 12.50 14.04
CA ALA A 172 -3.33 12.41 14.74
C ALA A 172 -3.24 12.77 16.24
N GLY A 173 -2.02 12.81 16.81
CA GLY A 173 -1.75 13.24 18.18
C GLY A 173 -2.18 12.25 19.26
N VAL A 174 -2.93 11.21 18.91
CA VAL A 174 -3.46 10.22 19.86
C VAL A 174 -2.36 9.29 20.39
N LEU A 175 -1.29 9.08 19.59
CA LEU A 175 -0.18 8.20 19.98
C LEU A 175 0.70 8.79 21.10
N GLY A 176 0.58 10.10 21.41
CA GLY A 176 1.40 10.75 22.44
C GLY A 176 2.91 10.72 22.14
N ILE A 177 3.29 10.55 20.88
CA ILE A 177 4.68 10.53 20.44
C ILE A 177 5.08 11.96 20.09
N GLU A 178 5.94 12.56 20.92
CA GLU A 178 6.49 13.89 20.66
C GLU A 178 7.32 13.92 19.36
N ASN A 179 7.30 15.08 18.68
CA ASN A 179 8.01 15.32 17.43
C ASN A 179 9.51 15.48 17.64
#